data_ffe17c58981706190576e00234337a42
#
_entry.id   ffe17c58981706190576e00234337a42
#
_cell.length_a   1.000
_cell.length_b   1.000
_cell.length_c   1.000
_cell.angle_alpha   90.00
_cell.angle_beta   90.00
_cell.angle_gamma   90.00
#
_symmetry.space_group_name_H-M   'P 1'
#
loop_
_entity.id
_entity.type
_entity.pdbx_description
1 polymer ?
#
loop_
_entity_poly.entity_id
_entity_poly.type
_entity_poly.pdbx_seq_one_letter_code
_entity_poly.pdbx_strand_id
1 'polypeptide(L)'
;MSVLKLRIQPGAKKSGFNGVMPDGRARVSIAAPPVDGRANEALIAFLARALGLPKRSLRLAHGASGRDKVVEVDLGPEELAQRLARATEAK
;
A
#
# COMPACT_ATOMS: atom_id res chain seq x y z
N MET A 1 -13.12 8.17 5.73
CA MET A 1 -11.93 7.35 5.90
C MET A 1 -12.15 5.99 5.26
N SER A 2 -11.18 5.49 4.55
CA SER A 2 -11.30 4.23 3.82
C SER A 2 -10.23 3.25 4.25
N VAL A 3 -10.41 1.99 3.89
CA VAL A 3 -9.49 0.91 4.24
C VAL A 3 -8.95 0.30 2.95
N LEU A 4 -7.64 0.12 2.89
CA LEU A 4 -6.96 -0.48 1.76
C LEU A 4 -6.33 -1.80 2.20
N LYS A 5 -6.77 -2.90 1.62
CA LYS A 5 -6.23 -4.22 1.93
C LYS A 5 -5.12 -4.55 0.93
N LEU A 6 -4.00 -4.99 1.46
CA LEU A 6 -2.79 -5.19 0.67
C LEU A 6 -2.14 -6.52 0.96
N ARG A 7 -1.50 -7.08 -0.04
CA ARG A 7 -0.58 -8.19 0.14
C ARG A 7 0.81 -7.74 -0.27
N ILE A 8 1.74 -7.80 0.66
CA ILE A 8 3.06 -7.21 0.50
C ILE A 8 4.09 -8.27 0.17
N GLN A 9 4.97 -7.94 -0.78
CA GLN A 9 6.13 -8.77 -1.09
C GLN A 9 7.38 -7.95 -0.79
N PRO A 10 8.00 -8.13 0.37
CA PRO A 10 9.22 -7.41 0.70
C PRO A 10 10.42 -8.01 -0.02
N GLY A 11 11.54 -7.32 0.01
CA GLY A 11 12.76 -7.79 -0.63
C GLY A 11 12.78 -7.65 -2.12
N ALA A 12 11.86 -6.89 -2.70
CA ALA A 12 11.84 -6.64 -4.14
C ALA A 12 12.90 -5.63 -4.53
N LYS A 13 13.28 -5.61 -5.80
CA LYS A 13 14.23 -4.62 -6.30
C LYS A 13 13.63 -3.24 -6.39
N LYS A 14 12.33 -3.17 -6.66
CA LYS A 14 11.60 -1.91 -6.77
C LYS A 14 10.26 -2.02 -6.06
N SER A 15 9.82 -0.91 -5.49
CA SER A 15 8.47 -0.82 -4.95
C SER A 15 7.49 -0.52 -6.08
N GLY A 16 6.34 -1.18 -6.06
CA GLY A 16 5.32 -0.95 -7.08
C GLY A 16 4.10 -1.81 -6.87
N PHE A 17 3.02 -1.46 -7.57
CA PHE A 17 1.81 -2.28 -7.60
C PHE A 17 1.95 -3.40 -8.63
N ASN A 18 1.55 -4.61 -8.24
CA ASN A 18 1.64 -5.79 -9.09
C ASN A 18 0.25 -6.36 -9.44
N GLY A 19 -0.77 -5.52 -9.42
CA GLY A 19 -2.11 -5.90 -9.77
C GLY A 19 -3.00 -6.09 -8.55
N VAL A 20 -4.22 -6.56 -8.81
CA VAL A 20 -5.23 -6.78 -7.78
C VAL A 20 -5.59 -8.25 -7.75
N MET A 21 -5.63 -8.82 -6.54
CA MET A 21 -6.01 -10.22 -6.36
C MET A 21 -7.52 -10.40 -6.52
N PRO A 22 -7.98 -11.64 -6.82
CA PRO A 22 -9.42 -11.89 -6.97
C PRO A 22 -10.25 -11.52 -5.76
N ASP A 23 -9.66 -11.50 -4.57
CA ASP A 23 -10.36 -11.13 -3.33
C ASP A 23 -10.38 -9.62 -3.08
N GLY A 24 -9.84 -8.83 -4.02
CA GLY A 24 -9.83 -7.37 -3.90
C GLY A 24 -8.59 -6.78 -3.28
N ARG A 25 -7.67 -7.59 -2.78
CA ARG A 25 -6.42 -7.07 -2.23
C ARG A 25 -5.49 -6.61 -3.33
N ALA A 26 -4.81 -5.50 -3.11
CA ALA A 26 -3.78 -5.04 -4.04
C ALA A 26 -2.45 -5.72 -3.69
N ARG A 27 -1.75 -6.19 -4.71
CA ARG A 27 -0.40 -6.73 -4.54
C ARG A 27 0.60 -5.59 -4.66
N VAL A 28 1.50 -5.52 -3.69
CA VAL A 28 2.51 -4.46 -3.66
C VAL A 28 3.87 -5.08 -3.39
N SER A 29 4.82 -4.77 -4.25
CA SER A 29 6.23 -5.10 -4.01
C SER A 29 6.88 -3.95 -3.28
N ILE A 30 7.67 -4.25 -2.26
CA ILE A 30 8.35 -3.22 -1.47
C ILE A 30 9.85 -3.49 -1.50
N ALA A 31 10.60 -2.47 -1.87
CA ALA A 31 12.07 -2.52 -1.93
C ALA A 31 12.63 -2.23 -0.53
N ALA A 32 12.39 -3.17 0.39
CA ALA A 32 12.87 -3.09 1.76
C ALA A 32 13.10 -4.50 2.28
N PRO A 33 14.02 -4.68 3.23
CA PRO A 33 14.21 -6.01 3.82
C PRO A 33 12.96 -6.45 4.57
N PRO A 34 12.70 -7.77 4.68
CA PRO A 34 11.52 -8.28 5.37
C PRO A 34 11.69 -8.22 6.90
N VAL A 35 12.01 -7.04 7.39
CA VAL A 35 12.19 -6.76 8.81
C VAL A 35 11.02 -5.89 9.25
N ASP A 36 10.37 -6.29 10.33
CA ASP A 36 9.24 -5.54 10.88
C ASP A 36 9.64 -4.09 11.14
N GLY A 37 8.73 -3.19 10.84
CA GLY A 37 8.99 -1.77 10.96
C GLY A 37 9.54 -1.16 9.68
N ARG A 38 10.61 -1.70 9.12
CA ARG A 38 11.18 -1.14 7.89
C ARG A 38 10.28 -1.36 6.68
N ALA A 39 9.74 -2.55 6.53
CA ALA A 39 8.80 -2.83 5.45
C ALA A 39 7.53 -2.00 5.61
N ASN A 40 7.07 -1.81 6.84
CA ASN A 40 5.88 -1.01 7.11
C ASN A 40 6.11 0.46 6.79
N GLU A 41 7.27 1.01 7.19
CA GLU A 41 7.63 2.39 6.86
C GLU A 41 7.74 2.59 5.35
N ALA A 42 8.40 1.64 4.67
CA ALA A 42 8.56 1.71 3.22
C ALA A 42 7.20 1.63 2.52
N LEU A 43 6.29 0.81 3.02
CA LEU A 43 4.93 0.69 2.48
C LEU A 43 4.18 2.02 2.59
N ILE A 44 4.19 2.64 3.76
CA ILE A 44 3.50 3.91 3.96
C ILE A 44 4.11 4.99 3.07
N ALA A 45 5.43 5.06 2.98
CA ALA A 45 6.11 6.03 2.12
C ALA A 45 5.76 5.80 0.65
N PHE A 46 5.73 4.54 0.21
CA PHE A 46 5.37 4.19 -1.15
C PHE A 46 3.93 4.58 -1.47
N LEU A 47 3.00 4.23 -0.59
CA LEU A 47 1.58 4.55 -0.81
C LEU A 47 1.34 6.06 -0.82
N ALA A 48 1.99 6.79 0.07
CA ALA A 48 1.86 8.25 0.12
C ALA A 48 2.28 8.87 -1.21
N ARG A 49 3.40 8.41 -1.75
CA ARG A 49 3.91 8.89 -3.04
C ARG A 49 2.99 8.47 -4.19
N ALA A 50 2.61 7.20 -4.22
CA ALA A 50 1.82 6.66 -5.32
C ALA A 50 0.43 7.28 -5.37
N LEU A 51 -0.17 7.52 -4.21
CA LEU A 51 -1.52 8.08 -4.13
C LEU A 51 -1.54 9.60 -4.06
N GLY A 52 -0.38 10.24 -3.97
CA GLY A 52 -0.28 11.69 -3.90
C GLY A 52 -0.80 12.26 -2.57
N LEU A 53 -0.54 11.57 -1.47
CA LEU A 53 -1.02 11.94 -0.15
C LEU A 53 0.14 12.17 0.82
N PRO A 54 -0.05 12.99 1.85
CA PRO A 54 0.94 13.06 2.93
C PRO A 54 0.90 11.77 3.75
N LYS A 55 2.04 11.42 4.34
CA LYS A 55 2.14 10.19 5.13
C LYS A 55 1.13 10.16 6.29
N ARG A 56 0.82 11.32 6.86
CA ARG A 56 -0.13 11.42 7.97
C ARG A 56 -1.55 11.01 7.58
N SER A 57 -1.84 10.95 6.28
CA SER A 57 -3.15 10.50 5.80
C SER A 57 -3.26 8.99 5.73
N LEU A 58 -2.18 8.28 6.02
CA LEU A 58 -2.11 6.83 5.94
C LEU A 58 -1.71 6.26 7.30
N ARG A 59 -2.35 5.16 7.69
CA ARG A 59 -2.02 4.49 8.94
C ARG A 59 -2.16 2.98 8.78
N LEU A 60 -1.15 2.25 9.24
CA LEU A 60 -1.21 0.80 9.25
C LEU A 60 -2.14 0.36 10.39
N ALA A 61 -3.28 -0.22 10.02
CA ALA A 61 -4.30 -0.63 10.99
C ALA A 61 -4.08 -2.05 11.48
N HIS A 62 -3.69 -2.95 10.58
CA HIS A 62 -3.46 -4.36 10.90
C HIS A 62 -2.29 -4.89 10.11
N GLY A 63 -1.72 -5.99 10.58
CA GLY A 63 -0.67 -6.68 9.87
C GLY A 63 0.70 -6.04 10.04
N ALA A 64 1.02 -5.56 11.25
CA ALA A 64 2.33 -4.99 11.53
C ALA A 64 3.44 -6.00 11.22
N SER A 65 3.18 -7.28 11.40
CA SER A 65 4.05 -8.36 10.93
C SER A 65 3.25 -9.23 9.96
N GLY A 66 3.94 -9.89 9.03
CA GLY A 66 3.30 -10.70 8.01
C GLY A 66 3.10 -9.94 6.70
N ARG A 67 2.55 -10.64 5.72
CA ARG A 67 2.42 -10.12 4.36
C ARG A 67 1.08 -9.44 4.08
N ASP A 68 0.02 -9.84 4.78
CA ASP A 68 -1.29 -9.25 4.60
C ASP A 68 -1.43 -8.06 5.53
N LYS A 69 -1.67 -6.88 4.94
CA LYS A 69 -1.71 -5.64 5.69
C LYS A 69 -2.98 -4.86 5.36
N VAL A 70 -3.44 -4.09 6.35
CA VAL A 70 -4.59 -3.21 6.18
C VAL A 70 -4.14 -1.80 6.54
N VAL A 71 -4.34 -0.87 5.61
CA VAL A 71 -3.95 0.52 5.79
C VAL A 71 -5.21 1.37 5.77
N GLU A 72 -5.38 2.23 6.77
CA GLU A 72 -6.44 3.23 6.79
C GLU A 72 -5.97 4.46 6.01
N VAL A 73 -6.84 4.98 5.16
CA VAL A 73 -6.53 6.11 4.30
C VAL A 73 -7.58 7.20 4.55
N ASP A 74 -7.12 8.41 4.79
CA ASP A 74 -7.98 9.55 5.07
C ASP A 74 -8.54 10.14 3.78
N LEU A 75 -9.35 9.34 3.09
CA LEU A 75 -10.05 9.70 1.86
C LEU A 75 -11.38 8.98 1.82
N GLY A 76 -12.33 9.53 1.08
CA GLY A 76 -13.55 8.80 0.75
C GLY A 76 -13.25 7.62 -0.17
N PRO A 77 -14.14 6.60 -0.21
CA PRO A 77 -13.88 5.40 -1.01
C PRO A 77 -13.78 5.67 -2.51
N GLU A 78 -14.55 6.62 -3.02
CA GLU A 78 -14.52 6.94 -4.45
C GLU A 78 -13.20 7.58 -4.84
N GLU A 79 -12.72 8.53 -4.06
CA GLU A 79 -11.46 9.19 -4.36
C GLU A 79 -10.28 8.23 -4.21
N LEU A 80 -10.33 7.36 -3.21
CA LEU A 80 -9.30 6.35 -3.05
C LEU A 80 -9.26 5.42 -4.26
N ALA A 81 -10.42 4.98 -4.75
CA ALA A 81 -10.50 4.11 -5.92
C ALA A 81 -9.91 4.80 -7.16
N GLN A 82 -10.17 6.09 -7.34
CA GLN A 82 -9.62 6.84 -8.46
C GLN A 82 -8.10 6.95 -8.39
N ARG A 83 -7.57 7.24 -7.21
CA ARG A 83 -6.13 7.36 -7.02
C ARG A 83 -5.42 6.03 -7.20
N LEU A 84 -6.03 4.94 -6.72
CA LEU A 84 -5.49 3.59 -6.93
C LEU A 84 -5.46 3.22 -8.42
N ALA A 85 -6.53 3.53 -9.14
CA ALA A 85 -6.58 3.25 -10.57
C ALA A 85 -5.46 3.97 -11.31
N ARG A 86 -5.22 5.24 -10.99
CA ARG A 86 -4.11 5.99 -11.59
C ARG A 86 -2.76 5.41 -11.25
N ALA A 87 -2.58 5.03 -9.98
CA ALA A 87 -1.31 4.50 -9.51
C ALA A 87 -1.01 3.14 -10.14
N THR A 88 -2.02 2.29 -10.34
CA THR A 88 -1.82 0.98 -10.93
C THR A 88 -1.68 1.04 -12.45
N GLU A 89 -2.23 2.05 -13.10
CA GLU A 89 -2.09 2.25 -14.54
C GLU A 89 -0.76 2.90 -14.91
N ALA A 90 -0.20 3.70 -14.02
CA ALA A 90 1.05 4.41 -14.28
C ALA A 90 2.23 3.45 -14.16
N LYS A 91 2.83 3.13 -15.26
CA LYS A 91 4.00 2.25 -15.30
C LYS A 91 5.17 2.94 -15.94
#